data_6eb0af48ea7e6927186e12305165d395
#
_entry.id   6eb0af48ea7e6927186e12305165d395
#
_cell.length_a   1.000
_cell.length_b   1.000
_cell.length_c   1.000
_cell.angle_alpha   90.00
_cell.angle_beta   90.00
_cell.angle_gamma   90.00
#
_symmetry.space_group_name_H-M   'P 1'
#
loop_
_entity.id
_entity.type
_entity.pdbx_description
1 polymer ?
#
loop_
_entity_poly.entity_id
_entity_poly.type
_entity_poly.pdbx_seq_one_letter_code
_entity_poly.pdbx_strand_id
1 'polypeptide(L)'
;MKKIIQSFAFIAAAALVLTSCKKDENQVIFQGGTAPVLSASNAGPFVLLKDRKEDPATTLAWTNPNHMFNTGVSSQNVTYILQADTAGKNFSSPKLQEQSIQNDLEFSMKVKDLNSFFSKMELAAGVQHTIEMRIKASLSSGAGVLYSNVLSVTGTPYLDFAVEPPGTAANNYNDG
;
A
#
# COMPACT_ATOMS: atom_id res chain seq x y z
N MET A 1 -1.22 43.93 63.24
CA MET A 1 -1.24 42.47 63.30
C MET A 1 -2.29 41.81 62.40
N LYS A 2 -3.56 42.31 62.36
CA LYS A 2 -4.61 41.71 61.49
C LYS A 2 -4.27 41.67 59.98
N LYS A 3 -3.64 42.73 59.43
CA LYS A 3 -3.29 42.84 58.04
C LYS A 3 -2.19 41.83 57.60
N ILE A 4 -1.25 41.51 58.50
CA ILE A 4 -0.17 40.56 58.21
C ILE A 4 -0.73 39.13 58.16
N ILE A 5 -1.68 38.80 59.03
CA ILE A 5 -2.33 37.49 59.07
C ILE A 5 -3.17 37.27 57.82
N GLN A 6 -3.87 38.30 57.33
CA GLN A 6 -4.63 38.25 56.08
C GLN A 6 -3.75 38.04 54.83
N SER A 7 -2.59 38.72 54.78
CA SER A 7 -1.63 38.52 53.69
C SER A 7 -1.03 37.11 53.68
N PHE A 8 -0.72 36.52 54.85
CA PHE A 8 -0.23 35.15 54.95
C PHE A 8 -1.28 34.12 54.56
N ALA A 9 -2.56 34.36 54.90
CA ALA A 9 -3.65 33.46 54.51
C ALA A 9 -3.88 33.45 52.99
N PHE A 10 -3.71 34.62 52.33
CA PHE A 10 -3.82 34.70 50.86
C PHE A 10 -2.68 33.99 50.14
N ILE A 11 -1.45 34.07 50.64
CA ILE A 11 -0.27 33.37 50.06
C ILE A 11 -0.40 31.88 50.28
N ALA A 12 -0.89 31.42 51.42
CA ALA A 12 -1.09 29.98 51.69
C ALA A 12 -2.24 29.41 50.80
N ALA A 13 -3.30 30.15 50.54
CA ALA A 13 -4.38 29.74 49.66
C ALA A 13 -3.94 29.70 48.20
N ALA A 14 -3.08 30.62 47.75
CA ALA A 14 -2.52 30.63 46.41
C ALA A 14 -1.52 29.44 46.15
N ALA A 15 -0.82 29.00 47.18
CA ALA A 15 0.10 27.85 47.09
C ALA A 15 -0.63 26.49 46.93
N LEU A 16 -1.89 26.40 47.39
CA LEU A 16 -2.67 25.14 47.28
C LEU A 16 -3.29 24.93 45.90
N VAL A 17 -3.39 25.93 45.04
CA VAL A 17 -3.89 25.78 43.66
C VAL A 17 -2.80 25.32 42.68
N LEU A 18 -1.54 25.23 43.10
CA LEU A 18 -0.42 24.80 42.24
C LEU A 18 -0.13 23.30 42.32
N THR A 19 -0.93 22.55 43.07
CA THR A 19 -0.89 21.09 42.95
C THR A 19 -1.62 20.71 41.65
N SER A 20 -1.01 21.06 40.49
CA SER A 20 -1.39 20.52 39.22
C SER A 20 -1.33 18.99 39.33
N CYS A 21 -2.48 18.34 39.22
CA CYS A 21 -2.53 16.90 39.00
C CYS A 21 -1.53 16.56 37.90
N LYS A 22 -0.45 15.90 38.23
CA LYS A 22 0.29 15.12 37.25
C LYS A 22 -0.67 14.06 36.79
N LYS A 23 -1.38 14.34 35.69
CA LYS A 23 -2.11 13.35 34.96
C LYS A 23 -1.02 12.41 34.39
N ASP A 24 -0.83 11.26 34.99
CA ASP A 24 -0.07 10.19 34.39
C ASP A 24 -0.79 9.81 33.09
N GLU A 25 -0.44 10.50 32.03
CA GLU A 25 -0.91 10.16 30.70
C GLU A 25 -0.23 8.83 30.36
N ASN A 26 -1.00 7.76 30.40
CA ASN A 26 -0.59 6.48 29.83
C ASN A 26 -0.35 6.70 28.35
N GLN A 27 0.88 7.06 27.98
CA GLN A 27 1.26 7.23 26.59
C GLN A 27 1.19 5.88 25.90
N VAL A 28 0.39 5.80 24.84
CA VAL A 28 0.36 4.64 23.96
C VAL A 28 1.57 4.73 23.03
N ILE A 29 2.53 3.83 23.23
CA ILE A 29 3.81 3.82 22.52
C ILE A 29 3.80 2.67 21.51
N PHE A 30 4.08 2.99 20.25
CA PHE A 30 4.24 1.98 19.21
C PHE A 30 5.53 1.19 19.41
N GLN A 31 5.44 -0.15 19.41
CA GLN A 31 6.54 -1.08 19.65
C GLN A 31 7.00 -1.83 18.40
N GLY A 32 6.37 -1.56 17.24
CA GLY A 32 6.72 -2.22 15.99
C GLY A 32 5.67 -3.23 15.52
N GLY A 33 6.10 -4.15 14.70
CA GLY A 33 5.30 -5.23 14.13
C GLY A 33 6.18 -6.24 13.40
N THR A 34 5.58 -7.25 12.79
CA THR A 34 6.29 -8.26 12.00
C THR A 34 6.10 -7.93 10.51
N ALA A 35 7.18 -7.92 9.73
CA ALA A 35 7.09 -7.73 8.29
C ALA A 35 6.15 -8.78 7.67
N PRO A 36 5.19 -8.37 6.83
CA PRO A 36 4.32 -9.32 6.14
C PRO A 36 5.14 -10.31 5.31
N VAL A 37 4.65 -11.53 5.17
CA VAL A 37 5.20 -12.51 4.24
C VAL A 37 4.26 -12.63 3.06
N LEU A 38 4.72 -12.19 1.88
CA LEU A 38 3.97 -12.25 0.62
C LEU A 38 4.24 -13.56 -0.10
N SER A 39 3.19 -14.19 -0.59
CA SER A 39 3.21 -15.39 -1.44
C SER A 39 2.25 -15.23 -2.61
N ALA A 40 2.41 -16.06 -3.62
CA ALA A 40 1.49 -16.16 -4.76
C ALA A 40 1.11 -17.62 -5.02
N SER A 41 -0.11 -17.85 -5.47
CA SER A 41 -0.55 -19.18 -5.93
C SER A 41 0.22 -19.63 -7.20
N ASN A 42 0.64 -18.67 -8.03
CA ASN A 42 1.49 -18.84 -9.20
C ASN A 42 2.25 -17.51 -9.44
N ALA A 43 3.54 -17.58 -9.75
CA ALA A 43 4.39 -16.44 -10.08
C ALA A 43 4.86 -16.41 -11.57
N GLY A 44 4.31 -17.29 -12.38
CA GLY A 44 4.62 -17.40 -13.80
C GLY A 44 5.66 -18.50 -14.13
N PRO A 45 6.15 -18.47 -15.36
CA PRO A 45 5.93 -17.46 -16.41
C PRO A 45 4.50 -17.50 -16.99
N PHE A 46 3.88 -16.34 -17.08
CA PHE A 46 2.55 -16.18 -17.68
C PHE A 46 2.65 -15.83 -19.17
N VAL A 47 1.79 -16.41 -19.99
CA VAL A 47 1.47 -15.89 -21.31
C VAL A 47 0.10 -15.26 -21.22
N LEU A 48 0.09 -13.93 -21.12
CA LEU A 48 -1.16 -13.17 -20.95
C LEU A 48 -1.81 -13.01 -22.33
N LEU A 49 -3.07 -13.43 -22.44
CA LEU A 49 -3.80 -13.41 -23.71
C LEU A 49 -5.06 -12.54 -23.56
N LYS A 50 -5.33 -11.70 -24.56
CA LYS A 50 -6.46 -10.77 -24.55
C LYS A 50 -7.82 -11.48 -24.56
N ASP A 51 -7.91 -12.60 -25.24
CA ASP A 51 -9.11 -13.47 -25.29
C ASP A 51 -9.39 -14.18 -23.95
N ARG A 52 -8.37 -14.30 -23.10
CA ARG A 52 -8.44 -14.87 -21.75
C ARG A 52 -8.39 -13.82 -20.63
N LYS A 53 -8.65 -12.58 -20.92
CA LYS A 53 -8.48 -11.45 -19.99
C LYS A 53 -9.29 -11.60 -18.70
N GLU A 54 -10.39 -12.32 -18.70
CA GLU A 54 -11.25 -12.55 -17.53
C GLU A 54 -10.87 -13.83 -16.75
N ASP A 55 -9.95 -14.65 -17.27
CA ASP A 55 -9.51 -15.83 -16.56
C ASP A 55 -8.68 -15.47 -15.32
N PRO A 56 -8.71 -16.28 -14.25
CA PRO A 56 -7.86 -16.08 -13.09
C PRO A 56 -6.38 -16.26 -13.50
N ALA A 57 -5.52 -15.31 -13.07
CA ALA A 57 -4.07 -15.41 -13.27
C ALA A 57 -3.38 -15.92 -12.01
N THR A 58 -3.51 -15.21 -10.90
CA THR A 58 -2.88 -15.55 -9.63
C THR A 58 -3.61 -14.93 -8.46
N THR A 59 -3.46 -15.52 -7.29
CA THR A 59 -3.86 -14.93 -6.02
C THR A 59 -2.61 -14.65 -5.20
N LEU A 60 -2.42 -13.40 -4.80
CA LEU A 60 -1.43 -12.99 -3.83
C LEU A 60 -2.03 -13.11 -2.43
N ALA A 61 -1.26 -13.59 -1.48
CA ALA A 61 -1.66 -13.65 -0.07
C ALA A 61 -0.49 -13.21 0.83
N TRP A 62 -0.81 -12.57 1.96
CA TRP A 62 0.21 -12.11 2.90
C TRP A 62 -0.25 -12.23 4.34
N THR A 63 0.73 -12.18 5.26
CA THR A 63 0.46 -12.25 6.69
C THR A 63 0.18 -10.86 7.28
N ASN A 64 -0.65 -10.82 8.35
CA ASN A 64 -0.88 -9.60 9.10
C ASN A 64 0.41 -9.17 9.83
N PRO A 65 0.79 -7.89 9.80
CA PRO A 65 1.98 -7.38 10.50
C PRO A 65 1.85 -7.39 12.03
N ASN A 66 0.65 -7.59 12.60
CA ASN A 66 0.41 -7.61 14.03
C ASN A 66 1.10 -6.46 14.77
N HIS A 67 0.82 -5.22 14.34
CA HIS A 67 1.40 -4.04 14.97
C HIS A 67 1.16 -4.03 16.48
N MET A 68 2.22 -3.77 17.24
CA MET A 68 2.24 -3.82 18.70
C MET A 68 2.38 -2.42 19.30
N PHE A 69 1.63 -2.19 20.37
CA PHE A 69 1.78 -1.07 21.28
C PHE A 69 2.13 -1.59 22.68
N ASN A 70 2.59 -0.71 23.57
CA ASN A 70 2.81 -1.06 24.97
C ASN A 70 1.54 -1.56 25.69
N THR A 71 0.37 -1.35 25.10
CA THR A 71 -0.94 -1.83 25.55
C THR A 71 -1.37 -3.17 24.92
N GLY A 72 -0.57 -3.75 24.01
CA GLY A 72 -0.85 -4.98 23.30
C GLY A 72 -0.92 -4.82 21.79
N VAL A 73 -1.49 -5.83 21.13
CA VAL A 73 -1.70 -5.81 19.65
C VAL A 73 -2.67 -4.69 19.30
N SER A 74 -2.34 -3.95 18.23
CA SER A 74 -3.17 -2.86 17.74
C SER A 74 -4.55 -3.36 17.29
N SER A 75 -5.58 -2.65 17.73
CA SER A 75 -6.94 -2.79 17.19
C SER A 75 -7.21 -1.90 15.98
N GLN A 76 -6.24 -1.07 15.56
CA GLN A 76 -6.38 -0.22 14.38
C GLN A 76 -6.35 -1.06 13.11
N ASN A 77 -7.13 -0.66 12.11
CA ASN A 77 -7.08 -1.25 10.78
C ASN A 77 -5.70 -1.06 10.15
N VAL A 78 -5.26 -2.09 9.44
CA VAL A 78 -4.03 -2.04 8.65
C VAL A 78 -4.40 -1.74 7.19
N THR A 79 -3.74 -0.77 6.62
CA THR A 79 -3.81 -0.46 5.19
C THR A 79 -2.71 -1.22 4.46
N TYR A 80 -3.09 -1.92 3.40
CA TYR A 80 -2.16 -2.64 2.53
C TYR A 80 -2.10 -1.96 1.16
N ILE A 81 -0.89 -1.80 0.65
CA ILE A 81 -0.63 -1.31 -0.71
C ILE A 81 0.25 -2.34 -1.41
N LEU A 82 -0.27 -2.94 -2.47
CA LEU A 82 0.54 -3.74 -3.39
C LEU A 82 1.36 -2.77 -4.23
N GLN A 83 2.67 -2.86 -4.12
CA GLN A 83 3.63 -2.15 -4.97
C GLN A 83 4.18 -3.11 -6.02
N ALA A 84 4.24 -2.65 -7.28
CA ALA A 84 4.85 -3.38 -8.36
C ALA A 84 5.80 -2.47 -9.15
N ASP A 85 7.00 -2.97 -9.45
CA ASP A 85 8.01 -2.23 -10.20
C ASP A 85 8.76 -3.18 -11.15
N THR A 86 9.44 -2.62 -12.13
CA THR A 86 10.34 -3.40 -12.99
C THR A 86 11.46 -4.02 -12.17
N ALA A 87 11.79 -5.27 -12.44
CA ALA A 87 12.81 -6.00 -11.69
C ALA A 87 14.14 -5.24 -11.59
N GLY A 88 14.73 -5.22 -10.40
CA GLY A 88 15.99 -4.55 -10.10
C GLY A 88 15.88 -3.04 -9.90
N LYS A 89 14.69 -2.44 -9.92
CA LYS A 89 14.49 -1.00 -9.64
C LYS A 89 14.27 -0.66 -8.18
N ASN A 90 14.20 -1.69 -7.33
CA ASN A 90 14.07 -1.52 -5.87
C ASN A 90 12.90 -0.60 -5.46
N PHE A 91 11.78 -0.67 -6.20
CA PHE A 91 10.54 0.12 -5.97
C PHE A 91 10.79 1.64 -5.95
N SER A 92 11.68 2.12 -6.79
CA SER A 92 12.06 3.54 -6.89
C SER A 92 11.95 4.11 -8.30
N SER A 93 11.43 3.34 -9.26
CA SER A 93 11.25 3.83 -10.62
C SER A 93 10.10 4.84 -10.71
N PRO A 94 10.12 5.77 -11.68
CA PRO A 94 9.00 6.67 -11.93
C PRO A 94 7.74 5.94 -12.43
N LYS A 95 7.86 4.65 -12.77
CA LYS A 95 6.77 3.79 -13.26
C LYS A 95 6.26 2.81 -12.19
N LEU A 96 6.68 2.99 -10.93
CA LEU A 96 6.16 2.24 -9.80
C LEU A 96 4.63 2.27 -9.82
N GLN A 97 4.01 1.10 -9.73
CA GLN A 97 2.57 0.96 -9.63
C GLN A 97 2.18 0.65 -8.18
N GLU A 98 1.11 1.26 -7.73
CA GLU A 98 0.55 1.05 -6.40
C GLU A 98 -0.95 0.74 -6.49
N GLN A 99 -1.38 -0.32 -5.81
CA GLN A 99 -2.77 -0.72 -5.68
C GLN A 99 -3.13 -0.84 -4.20
N SER A 100 -4.05 0.00 -3.75
CA SER A 100 -4.58 -0.08 -2.37
C SER A 100 -5.51 -1.27 -2.23
N ILE A 101 -5.34 -2.01 -1.12
CA ILE A 101 -6.17 -3.16 -0.77
C ILE A 101 -6.70 -2.92 0.64
N GLN A 102 -8.03 -2.90 0.78
CA GLN A 102 -8.67 -2.57 2.05
C GLN A 102 -9.11 -3.85 2.78
N ASN A 103 -8.66 -3.97 4.04
CA ASN A 103 -9.13 -4.96 5.00
C ASN A 103 -9.07 -6.41 4.53
N ASP A 104 -8.12 -6.74 3.67
CA ASP A 104 -7.93 -8.10 3.16
C ASP A 104 -6.46 -8.53 3.27
N LEU A 105 -6.22 -9.82 3.36
CA LEU A 105 -4.90 -10.45 3.37
C LEU A 105 -4.62 -11.21 2.08
N GLU A 106 -5.47 -11.03 1.08
CA GLU A 106 -5.30 -11.62 -0.24
C GLU A 106 -5.78 -10.68 -1.35
N PHE A 107 -5.29 -10.89 -2.54
CA PHE A 107 -5.70 -10.17 -3.74
C PHE A 107 -5.64 -11.10 -4.95
N SER A 108 -6.82 -11.44 -5.46
CA SER A 108 -6.96 -12.25 -6.66
C SER A 108 -6.91 -11.40 -7.91
N MET A 109 -6.02 -11.72 -8.82
CA MET A 109 -5.85 -11.02 -10.09
C MET A 109 -6.30 -11.90 -11.25
N LYS A 110 -7.05 -11.30 -12.17
CA LYS A 110 -7.31 -11.83 -13.50
C LYS A 110 -6.16 -11.52 -14.44
N VAL A 111 -6.16 -12.17 -15.60
CA VAL A 111 -5.17 -11.91 -16.65
C VAL A 111 -5.11 -10.45 -17.03
N LYS A 112 -6.25 -9.75 -17.15
CA LYS A 112 -6.29 -8.30 -17.45
C LYS A 112 -5.66 -7.44 -16.36
N ASP A 113 -5.86 -7.81 -15.09
CA ASP A 113 -5.34 -7.05 -13.95
C ASP A 113 -3.81 -7.16 -13.92
N LEU A 114 -3.29 -8.38 -14.10
CA LEU A 114 -1.86 -8.61 -14.21
C LEU A 114 -1.26 -7.92 -15.44
N ASN A 115 -1.92 -8.01 -16.61
CA ASN A 115 -1.49 -7.31 -17.83
C ASN A 115 -1.43 -5.79 -17.63
N SER A 116 -2.35 -5.23 -16.86
CA SER A 116 -2.38 -3.79 -16.54
C SER A 116 -1.12 -3.31 -15.82
N PHE A 117 -0.53 -4.12 -14.93
CA PHE A 117 0.74 -3.78 -14.29
C PHE A 117 1.87 -3.65 -15.32
N PHE A 118 2.01 -4.63 -16.23
CA PHE A 118 3.01 -4.58 -17.29
C PHE A 118 2.80 -3.38 -18.23
N SER A 119 1.55 -3.14 -18.66
CA SER A 119 1.21 -2.05 -19.59
C SER A 119 1.46 -0.67 -18.98
N LYS A 120 1.08 -0.45 -17.72
CA LYS A 120 1.30 0.83 -17.01
C LYS A 120 2.79 1.12 -16.76
N MET A 121 3.61 0.07 -16.66
CA MET A 121 5.07 0.21 -16.62
C MET A 121 5.67 0.39 -18.02
N GLU A 122 4.85 0.45 -19.08
CA GLU A 122 5.25 0.59 -20.50
C GLU A 122 6.17 -0.54 -20.97
N LEU A 123 5.97 -1.75 -20.46
CA LEU A 123 6.72 -2.92 -20.88
C LEU A 123 6.17 -3.45 -22.21
N ALA A 124 7.07 -3.78 -23.14
CA ALA A 124 6.70 -4.16 -24.51
C ALA A 124 5.81 -5.40 -24.53
N ALA A 125 4.68 -5.32 -25.25
CA ALA A 125 3.81 -6.46 -25.47
C ALA A 125 4.50 -7.53 -26.34
N GLY A 126 4.17 -8.81 -26.11
CA GLY A 126 4.76 -9.94 -26.82
C GLY A 126 6.18 -10.30 -26.39
N VAL A 127 6.77 -9.56 -25.46
CA VAL A 127 8.10 -9.82 -24.88
C VAL A 127 7.94 -10.23 -23.43
N GLN A 128 8.73 -11.20 -23.01
CA GLN A 128 8.73 -11.65 -21.61
C GLN A 128 9.48 -10.67 -20.74
N HIS A 129 8.84 -10.25 -19.63
CA HIS A 129 9.38 -9.35 -18.63
C HIS A 129 9.23 -9.94 -17.23
N THR A 130 10.09 -9.50 -16.31
CA THR A 130 9.97 -9.77 -14.88
C THR A 130 9.70 -8.47 -14.16
N ILE A 131 8.67 -8.46 -13.33
CA ILE A 131 8.35 -7.38 -12.39
C ILE A 131 8.52 -7.90 -10.97
N GLU A 132 8.79 -7.00 -10.06
CA GLU A 132 8.87 -7.28 -8.63
C GLU A 132 7.66 -6.72 -7.91
N MET A 133 7.10 -7.48 -7.00
CA MET A 133 5.94 -7.09 -6.21
C MET A 133 6.24 -7.21 -4.71
N ARG A 134 5.69 -6.30 -3.91
CA ARG A 134 5.72 -6.38 -2.44
C ARG A 134 4.48 -5.73 -1.84
N ILE A 135 4.20 -6.08 -0.59
CA ILE A 135 3.18 -5.42 0.21
C ILE A 135 3.84 -4.36 1.10
N LYS A 136 3.31 -3.15 1.07
CA LYS A 136 3.55 -2.09 2.03
C LYS A 136 2.36 -2.07 2.98
N ALA A 137 2.60 -2.39 4.25
CA ALA A 137 1.58 -2.38 5.30
C ALA A 137 1.83 -1.21 6.26
N SER A 138 0.77 -0.53 6.67
CA SER A 138 0.83 0.55 7.67
C SER A 138 -0.44 0.59 8.48
N LEU A 139 -0.39 1.20 9.66
CA LEU A 139 -1.60 1.56 10.38
C LEU A 139 -2.42 2.56 9.57
N SER A 140 -3.71 2.66 9.84
CA SER A 140 -4.61 3.63 9.19
C SER A 140 -4.17 5.09 9.36
N SER A 141 -3.39 5.37 10.40
CA SER A 141 -2.73 6.67 10.62
C SER A 141 -1.53 6.93 9.71
N GLY A 142 -1.10 5.95 8.92
CA GLY A 142 0.13 6.00 8.11
C GLY A 142 1.40 5.65 8.89
N ALA A 143 1.32 5.42 10.20
CA ALA A 143 2.46 5.02 11.01
C ALA A 143 2.77 3.51 10.89
N GLY A 144 3.95 3.11 11.37
CA GLY A 144 4.33 1.70 11.45
C GLY A 144 4.48 1.01 10.10
N VAL A 145 5.08 1.69 9.12
CA VAL A 145 5.27 1.13 7.77
C VAL A 145 6.20 -0.08 7.82
N LEU A 146 5.72 -1.20 7.27
CA LEU A 146 6.46 -2.45 7.09
C LEU A 146 6.31 -2.93 5.65
N TYR A 147 7.37 -3.52 5.13
CA TYR A 147 7.38 -4.10 3.78
C TYR A 147 7.53 -5.62 3.85
N SER A 148 6.83 -6.32 2.98
CA SER A 148 7.00 -7.76 2.81
C SER A 148 8.34 -8.10 2.13
N ASN A 149 8.62 -9.42 2.04
CA ASN A 149 9.56 -9.92 1.05
C ASN A 149 9.13 -9.50 -0.36
N VAL A 150 10.09 -9.48 -1.28
CA VAL A 150 9.87 -9.24 -2.71
C VAL A 150 9.50 -10.57 -3.38
N LEU A 151 8.49 -10.50 -4.24
CA LEU A 151 8.04 -11.58 -5.10
C LEU A 151 8.30 -11.21 -6.55
N SER A 152 9.07 -12.03 -7.29
CA SER A 152 9.26 -11.85 -8.73
C SER A 152 8.13 -12.51 -9.50
N VAL A 153 7.51 -11.78 -10.41
CA VAL A 153 6.45 -12.26 -11.30
C VAL A 153 6.88 -12.07 -12.73
N THR A 154 6.88 -13.18 -13.50
CA THR A 154 7.31 -13.17 -14.90
C THR A 154 6.13 -13.36 -15.83
N GLY A 155 6.01 -12.51 -16.85
CA GLY A 155 4.92 -12.58 -17.82
C GLY A 155 5.25 -11.97 -19.16
N THR A 156 4.52 -12.41 -20.18
CA THR A 156 4.50 -11.84 -21.53
C THR A 156 3.17 -11.13 -21.71
N PRO A 157 3.13 -9.78 -21.64
CA PRO A 157 1.90 -9.02 -21.75
C PRO A 157 1.35 -8.97 -23.18
N TYR A 158 0.04 -8.82 -23.32
CA TYR A 158 -0.59 -8.50 -24.59
C TYR A 158 -0.78 -6.98 -24.74
N LEU A 159 -0.91 -6.52 -25.99
CA LEU A 159 -1.23 -5.13 -26.30
C LEU A 159 -2.70 -4.86 -26.02
N ASP A 160 -2.99 -3.95 -25.08
CA ASP A 160 -4.36 -3.67 -24.64
C ASP A 160 -5.09 -2.66 -25.53
N PHE A 161 -4.36 -1.89 -26.35
CA PHE A 161 -4.94 -0.94 -27.27
C PHE A 161 -5.37 -1.65 -28.54
N ALA A 162 -6.57 -1.31 -29.05
CA ALA A 162 -6.87 -1.53 -30.45
C ALA A 162 -5.93 -0.58 -31.24
N VAL A 163 -4.85 -1.15 -31.79
CA VAL A 163 -4.12 -0.45 -32.85
C VAL A 163 -5.10 -0.40 -34.01
N GLU A 164 -5.80 0.74 -34.24
CA GLU A 164 -6.42 0.96 -35.53
C GLU A 164 -5.32 0.87 -36.59
N PRO A 165 -5.46 -0.03 -37.57
CA PRO A 165 -4.47 -0.12 -38.64
C PRO A 165 -4.34 1.27 -39.26
N PRO A 166 -3.11 1.77 -39.47
CA PRO A 166 -2.93 3.05 -40.16
C PRO A 166 -3.54 2.93 -41.57
N GLY A 167 -4.65 3.64 -41.83
CA GLY A 167 -5.15 3.77 -43.18
C GLY A 167 -6.64 3.47 -43.46
N THR A 168 -7.54 3.56 -42.46
CA THR A 168 -8.97 3.74 -42.78
C THR A 168 -9.44 5.15 -42.43
N ALA A 169 -8.68 6.16 -42.81
CA ALA A 169 -9.29 7.45 -43.03
C ALA A 169 -10.28 7.26 -44.21
N ALA A 170 -11.57 7.20 -43.88
CA ALA A 170 -12.61 7.27 -44.91
C ALA A 170 -12.35 8.53 -45.72
N ASN A 171 -11.86 8.35 -46.96
CA ASN A 171 -11.84 9.41 -47.96
C ASN A 171 -13.28 9.78 -48.23
N ASN A 172 -13.84 10.68 -47.43
CA ASN A 172 -15.00 11.45 -47.80
C ASN A 172 -14.53 12.54 -48.78
N TYR A 173 -14.15 12.12 -50.00
CA TYR A 173 -14.10 13.01 -51.12
C TYR A 173 -15.52 13.09 -51.69
N ASN A 174 -16.26 14.11 -51.26
CA ASN A 174 -17.53 14.49 -51.82
C ASN A 174 -17.22 15.27 -53.12
N ASP A 175 -17.17 14.56 -54.27
CA ASP A 175 -17.28 15.22 -55.58
C ASP A 175 -18.76 15.61 -55.81
N GLY A 176 -19.06 16.89 -55.60
CA GLY A 176 -20.29 17.53 -56.00
C GLY A 176 -20.07 18.43 -57.20
#